data_72095ea1d6bc08a08754caef6c530eed
#
_entry.id   72095ea1d6bc08a08754caef6c530eed
#
_cell.length_a   1.000
_cell.length_b   1.000
_cell.length_c   1.000
_cell.angle_alpha   90.00
_cell.angle_beta   90.00
_cell.angle_gamma   90.00
#
_symmetry.space_group_name_H-M   'P 1'
#
loop_
_entity.id
_entity.type
_entity.pdbx_description
1 polymer ?
#
loop_
_entity_poly.entity_id
_entity_poly.type
_entity_poly.pdbx_seq_one_letter_code
_entity_poly.pdbx_strand_id
1 'polypeptide(L)'
;MNTFKISTIITAGGSSNRFGSNKLLEKIANKTIIETTIEKFLPFVDEIIIPASPEVQEKITIKNEKIKFTTGGKTRQESVYNGLLACEYRDFVLIHDGARPFIKEETIKETIEKVKKLGAVVVGANAVDTIKICNDKGEIISTPKRETVFHAQTPQAFKYLEILEAHEKLKGKNFTDDSSMMEYLGHKIYIVEASHENKKITFREDLN
;
A
#
# COMPACT_ATOMS: atom_id res chain seq x y z
N MET A 1 22.95 14.39 12.78
CA MET A 1 22.53 13.34 11.84
C MET A 1 21.23 13.80 11.24
N ASN A 2 21.15 13.94 9.90
CA ASN A 2 19.86 14.24 9.25
C ASN A 2 18.95 13.02 9.45
N THR A 3 17.95 13.16 10.31
CA THR A 3 16.93 12.13 10.49
C THR A 3 15.91 12.31 9.38
N PHE A 4 15.93 11.42 8.39
CA PHE A 4 14.91 11.38 7.35
C PHE A 4 13.52 11.21 7.95
N LYS A 5 12.55 11.91 7.39
CA LYS A 5 11.15 11.87 7.77
C LYS A 5 10.36 10.92 6.87
N ILE A 6 9.44 10.18 7.48
CA ILE A 6 8.65 9.16 6.81
C ILE A 6 7.17 9.52 6.88
N SER A 7 6.57 9.75 5.73
CA SER A 7 5.11 9.83 5.58
C SER A 7 4.54 8.46 5.21
N THR A 8 3.36 8.15 5.70
CA THR A 8 2.64 6.95 5.27
C THR A 8 1.26 7.33 4.76
N ILE A 9 0.89 6.85 3.59
CA ILE A 9 -0.45 6.98 3.04
C ILE A 9 -1.16 5.64 3.22
N ILE A 10 -2.22 5.60 4.04
CA ILE A 10 -3.06 4.42 4.21
C ILE A 10 -4.34 4.61 3.41
N THR A 11 -4.46 3.92 2.27
CA THR A 11 -5.59 4.11 1.37
C THR A 11 -6.88 3.54 1.94
N ALA A 12 -7.91 4.37 2.03
CA ALA A 12 -9.22 4.03 2.59
C ALA A 12 -10.41 4.39 1.67
N GLY A 13 -10.15 4.66 0.40
CA GLY A 13 -11.15 5.16 -0.57
C GLY A 13 -11.85 4.09 -1.43
N GLY A 14 -11.66 2.81 -1.17
CA GLY A 14 -12.24 1.73 -1.98
C GLY A 14 -13.73 1.51 -1.74
N SER A 15 -14.53 1.30 -2.81
CA SER A 15 -15.99 1.07 -2.76
C SER A 15 -16.43 -0.24 -2.10
N SER A 16 -15.50 -1.15 -1.78
CA SER A 16 -15.76 -2.47 -1.15
C SER A 16 -16.88 -3.31 -1.81
N ASN A 17 -17.16 -3.12 -3.11
CA ASN A 17 -18.28 -3.73 -3.82
C ASN A 17 -18.36 -5.26 -3.68
N ARG A 18 -17.21 -5.95 -3.62
CA ARG A 18 -17.12 -7.40 -3.45
C ARG A 18 -17.40 -7.88 -2.03
N PHE A 19 -17.33 -6.98 -1.05
CA PHE A 19 -17.54 -7.30 0.35
C PHE A 19 -19.00 -7.07 0.80
N GLY A 20 -19.76 -6.26 0.07
CA GLY A 20 -21.16 -5.94 0.34
C GLY A 20 -21.39 -4.84 1.40
N SER A 21 -20.34 -4.41 2.10
CA SER A 21 -20.31 -3.31 3.06
C SER A 21 -18.94 -2.63 3.00
N ASN A 22 -18.76 -1.51 3.72
CA ASN A 22 -17.42 -0.91 3.83
C ASN A 22 -16.53 -1.78 4.71
N LYS A 23 -15.78 -2.70 4.07
CA LYS A 23 -14.92 -3.68 4.76
C LYS A 23 -13.94 -3.08 5.75
N LEU A 24 -13.49 -1.83 5.52
CA LEU A 24 -12.52 -1.17 6.40
C LEU A 24 -13.09 -0.89 7.79
N LEU A 25 -14.42 -0.81 7.90
CA LEU A 25 -15.16 -0.60 9.13
C LEU A 25 -15.56 -1.91 9.84
N GLU A 26 -15.36 -3.07 9.20
CA GLU A 26 -15.55 -4.37 9.84
C GLU A 26 -14.48 -4.57 10.92
N LYS A 27 -14.83 -5.35 11.93
CA LYS A 27 -13.97 -5.56 13.11
C LYS A 27 -13.15 -6.84 13.03
N ILE A 28 -11.88 -6.72 13.40
CA ILE A 28 -11.03 -7.83 13.80
C ILE A 28 -10.86 -7.71 15.31
N ALA A 29 -11.38 -8.67 16.06
CA ALA A 29 -11.53 -8.58 17.50
C ALA A 29 -12.34 -7.31 17.89
N ASN A 30 -11.72 -6.33 18.55
CA ASN A 30 -12.41 -5.15 19.08
C ASN A 30 -12.18 -3.87 18.27
N LYS A 31 -11.37 -3.92 17.18
CA LYS A 31 -11.00 -2.76 16.37
C LYS A 31 -11.41 -2.94 14.93
N THR A 32 -11.66 -1.84 14.24
CA THR A 32 -11.89 -1.89 12.80
C THR A 32 -10.60 -2.29 12.04
N ILE A 33 -10.77 -2.85 10.85
CA ILE A 33 -9.64 -3.22 9.97
C ILE A 33 -8.72 -2.02 9.76
N ILE A 34 -9.30 -0.85 9.47
CA ILE A 34 -8.51 0.36 9.21
C ILE A 34 -7.76 0.82 10.47
N GLU A 35 -8.38 0.78 11.64
CA GLU A 35 -7.72 1.15 12.90
C GLU A 35 -6.58 0.19 13.23
N THR A 36 -6.80 -1.12 13.05
CA THR A 36 -5.75 -2.12 13.22
C THR A 36 -4.56 -1.84 12.29
N THR A 37 -4.83 -1.47 11.04
CA THR A 37 -3.77 -1.11 10.07
C THR A 37 -3.03 0.15 10.50
N ILE A 38 -3.74 1.21 10.89
CA ILE A 38 -3.14 2.48 11.35
C ILE A 38 -2.16 2.25 12.50
N GLU A 39 -2.59 1.51 13.52
CA GLU A 39 -1.78 1.24 14.72
C GLU A 39 -0.46 0.54 14.41
N LYS A 40 -0.41 -0.30 13.36
CA LYS A 40 0.83 -0.96 12.93
C LYS A 40 1.90 0.02 12.47
N PHE A 41 1.51 1.15 11.88
CA PHE A 41 2.46 2.13 11.34
C PHE A 41 2.84 3.24 12.34
N LEU A 42 1.95 3.60 13.26
CA LEU A 42 2.15 4.72 14.19
C LEU A 42 3.52 4.78 14.89
N PRO A 43 4.11 3.66 15.34
CA PRO A 43 5.41 3.69 16.02
C PRO A 43 6.60 4.02 15.11
N PHE A 44 6.46 3.86 13.77
CA PHE A 44 7.58 3.82 12.84
C PHE A 44 7.65 5.01 11.90
N VAL A 45 6.60 5.86 11.88
CA VAL A 45 6.46 6.95 10.91
C VAL A 45 6.21 8.28 11.58
N ASP A 46 6.49 9.37 10.88
CA ASP A 46 6.34 10.73 11.39
C ASP A 46 4.91 11.26 11.17
N GLU A 47 4.24 10.83 10.10
CA GLU A 47 2.82 11.13 9.85
C GLU A 47 2.12 10.00 9.09
N ILE A 48 0.80 9.96 9.23
CA ILE A 48 -0.11 9.06 8.50
C ILE A 48 -1.20 9.88 7.84
N ILE A 49 -1.25 9.85 6.52
CA ILE A 49 -2.30 10.48 5.72
C ILE A 49 -3.32 9.42 5.31
N ILE A 50 -4.59 9.68 5.56
CA ILE A 50 -5.67 8.75 5.26
C ILE A 50 -6.62 9.40 4.25
N PRO A 51 -6.46 9.12 2.94
CA PRO A 51 -7.44 9.51 1.93
C PRO A 51 -8.69 8.63 2.08
N ALA A 52 -9.75 9.20 2.64
CA ALA A 52 -10.95 8.47 3.01
C ALA A 52 -12.22 9.26 2.71
N SER A 53 -13.35 8.53 2.59
CA SER A 53 -14.69 9.15 2.59
C SER A 53 -15.03 9.73 3.98
N PRO A 54 -15.95 10.70 4.07
CA PRO A 54 -16.41 11.23 5.37
C PRO A 54 -16.91 10.13 6.30
N GLU A 55 -17.62 9.13 5.79
CA GLU A 55 -18.10 7.99 6.57
C GLU A 55 -16.97 7.24 7.28
N VAL A 56 -15.86 6.98 6.57
CA VAL A 56 -14.70 6.29 7.16
C VAL A 56 -14.00 7.18 8.17
N GLN A 57 -13.85 8.47 7.88
CA GLN A 57 -13.19 9.42 8.78
C GLN A 57 -13.92 9.50 10.13
N GLU A 58 -15.26 9.60 10.13
CA GLU A 58 -16.08 9.66 11.34
C GLU A 58 -16.00 8.39 12.21
N LYS A 59 -15.72 7.23 11.62
CA LYS A 59 -15.66 5.95 12.31
C LYS A 59 -14.27 5.61 12.87
N ILE A 60 -13.22 6.32 12.45
CA ILE A 60 -11.88 6.15 13.02
C ILE A 60 -11.82 6.91 14.35
N THR A 61 -11.64 6.16 15.44
CA THR A 61 -11.66 6.70 16.80
C THR A 61 -10.28 7.00 17.37
N ILE A 62 -9.22 6.55 16.70
CA ILE A 62 -7.83 6.76 17.13
C ILE A 62 -7.50 8.26 17.09
N LYS A 63 -7.17 8.82 18.27
CA LYS A 63 -6.71 10.22 18.39
C LYS A 63 -5.19 10.23 18.50
N ASN A 64 -4.52 10.70 17.46
CA ASN A 64 -3.07 10.86 17.44
C ASN A 64 -2.73 12.00 16.48
N GLU A 65 -1.83 12.88 16.90
CA GLU A 65 -1.40 14.07 16.13
C GLU A 65 -0.75 13.75 14.78
N LYS A 66 -0.19 12.54 14.66
CA LYS A 66 0.38 12.06 13.39
C LYS A 66 -0.66 11.74 12.32
N ILE A 67 -1.93 11.57 12.70
CA ILE A 67 -3.00 11.14 11.79
C ILE A 67 -3.68 12.36 11.19
N LYS A 68 -3.70 12.40 9.86
CA LYS A 68 -4.37 13.44 9.07
C LYS A 68 -5.27 12.79 8.04
N PHE A 69 -6.39 13.42 7.77
CA PHE A 69 -7.33 12.96 6.75
C PHE A 69 -7.28 13.85 5.52
N THR A 70 -7.49 13.23 4.36
CA THR A 70 -7.74 13.95 3.11
C THR A 70 -8.85 13.25 2.33
N THR A 71 -9.36 13.90 1.31
CA THR A 71 -10.44 13.35 0.48
C THR A 71 -9.93 12.17 -0.33
N GLY A 72 -10.66 11.05 -0.32
CA GLY A 72 -10.42 9.93 -1.24
C GLY A 72 -10.71 10.34 -2.68
N GLY A 73 -10.03 9.70 -3.63
CA GLY A 73 -10.28 9.86 -5.07
C GLY A 73 -11.30 8.84 -5.59
N LYS A 74 -11.67 8.98 -6.86
CA LYS A 74 -12.53 8.01 -7.57
C LYS A 74 -11.84 6.67 -7.80
N THR A 75 -10.52 6.70 -7.88
CA THR A 75 -9.65 5.52 -8.03
C THR A 75 -8.66 5.41 -6.88
N ARG A 76 -8.00 4.24 -6.74
CA ARG A 76 -6.90 4.08 -5.78
C ARG A 76 -5.76 5.05 -6.10
N GLN A 77 -5.42 5.19 -7.37
CA GLN A 77 -4.36 6.10 -7.83
C GLN A 77 -4.67 7.57 -7.47
N GLU A 78 -5.89 8.04 -7.68
CA GLU A 78 -6.32 9.38 -7.25
C GLU A 78 -6.27 9.54 -5.73
N SER A 79 -6.67 8.52 -4.97
CA SER A 79 -6.59 8.56 -3.51
C SER A 79 -5.15 8.69 -3.03
N VAL A 80 -4.22 7.95 -3.64
CA VAL A 80 -2.78 8.05 -3.35
C VAL A 80 -2.26 9.44 -3.70
N TYR A 81 -2.62 9.98 -4.86
CA TYR A 81 -2.21 11.32 -5.27
C TYR A 81 -2.70 12.40 -4.30
N ASN A 82 -3.96 12.35 -3.87
CA ASN A 82 -4.48 13.25 -2.84
C ASN A 82 -3.72 13.11 -1.51
N GLY A 83 -3.36 11.88 -1.15
CA GLY A 83 -2.52 11.60 0.01
C GLY A 83 -1.13 12.22 -0.11
N LEU A 84 -0.48 12.08 -1.28
CA LEU A 84 0.83 12.68 -1.55
C LEU A 84 0.78 14.20 -1.40
N LEU A 85 -0.23 14.85 -1.96
CA LEU A 85 -0.38 16.32 -1.84
C LEU A 85 -0.60 16.79 -0.40
N ALA A 86 -1.13 15.95 0.46
CA ALA A 86 -1.39 16.26 1.88
C ALA A 86 -0.19 15.98 2.80
N CYS A 87 0.88 15.33 2.32
CA CYS A 87 2.08 15.06 3.11
C CYS A 87 2.82 16.35 3.45
N GLU A 88 3.18 16.51 4.73
CA GLU A 88 4.08 17.57 5.21
C GLU A 88 5.54 17.16 5.08
N TYR A 89 5.85 15.88 5.36
CA TYR A 89 7.20 15.35 5.28
C TYR A 89 7.44 14.72 3.91
N ARG A 90 8.57 15.08 3.27
CA ARG A 90 8.80 14.82 1.85
C ARG A 90 10.12 14.12 1.53
N ASP A 91 10.66 13.36 2.49
CA ASP A 91 11.84 12.54 2.21
C ASP A 91 11.42 11.20 1.59
N PHE A 92 10.66 10.41 2.34
CA PHE A 92 10.17 9.11 1.89
C PHE A 92 8.69 8.94 2.21
N VAL A 93 7.99 8.18 1.38
CA VAL A 93 6.58 7.84 1.58
C VAL A 93 6.37 6.34 1.46
N LEU A 94 5.60 5.78 2.39
CA LEU A 94 5.07 4.42 2.34
C LEU A 94 3.60 4.50 1.91
N ILE A 95 3.21 3.74 0.91
CA ILE A 95 1.83 3.63 0.44
C ILE A 95 1.31 2.26 0.82
N HIS A 96 0.27 2.20 1.65
CA HIS A 96 -0.26 0.95 2.19
C HIS A 96 -1.77 0.84 2.02
N ASP A 97 -2.23 -0.37 1.70
CA ASP A 97 -3.66 -0.66 1.62
C ASP A 97 -4.25 -0.75 3.04
N GLY A 98 -5.25 0.06 3.36
CA GLY A 98 -5.94 0.02 4.65
C GLY A 98 -6.60 -1.33 5.00
N ALA A 99 -6.75 -2.19 4.00
CA ALA A 99 -7.28 -3.55 4.13
C ALA A 99 -6.21 -4.64 4.37
N ARG A 100 -4.98 -4.28 4.78
CA ARG A 100 -3.90 -5.23 5.15
C ARG A 100 -3.47 -5.06 6.61
N PRO A 101 -4.33 -5.43 7.57
CA PRO A 101 -4.05 -5.24 8.99
C PRO A 101 -3.00 -6.21 9.57
N PHE A 102 -2.62 -7.26 8.82
CA PHE A 102 -1.74 -8.32 9.30
C PHE A 102 -0.26 -8.11 8.98
N ILE A 103 0.12 -6.90 8.53
CA ILE A 103 1.53 -6.58 8.29
C ILE A 103 2.33 -6.71 9.60
N LYS A 104 3.51 -7.31 9.50
CA LYS A 104 4.45 -7.46 10.62
C LYS A 104 5.30 -6.19 10.78
N GLU A 105 5.63 -5.86 12.02
CA GLU A 105 6.47 -4.71 12.34
C GLU A 105 7.85 -4.80 11.70
N GLU A 106 8.42 -6.01 11.66
CA GLU A 106 9.71 -6.29 11.03
C GLU A 106 9.68 -5.91 9.55
N THR A 107 8.58 -6.22 8.85
CA THR A 107 8.40 -5.86 7.44
C THR A 107 8.35 -4.35 7.24
N ILE A 108 7.67 -3.62 8.14
CA ILE A 108 7.63 -2.15 8.09
C ILE A 108 9.04 -1.56 8.28
N LYS A 109 9.76 -2.03 9.30
CA LYS A 109 11.13 -1.59 9.61
C LYS A 109 12.07 -1.86 8.43
N GLU A 110 12.03 -3.07 7.88
CA GLU A 110 12.86 -3.46 6.73
C GLU A 110 12.53 -2.61 5.50
N THR A 111 11.25 -2.33 5.24
CA THR A 111 10.82 -1.46 4.14
C THR A 111 11.42 -0.07 4.28
N ILE A 112 11.36 0.51 5.48
CA ILE A 112 11.93 1.83 5.77
C ILE A 112 13.45 1.84 5.56
N GLU A 113 14.15 0.83 6.07
CA GLU A 113 15.60 0.74 5.91
C GLU A 113 16.03 0.54 4.45
N LYS A 114 15.29 -0.28 3.71
CA LYS A 114 15.59 -0.54 2.30
C LYS A 114 15.26 0.66 1.41
N VAL A 115 14.14 1.37 1.63
CA VAL A 115 13.81 2.55 0.81
C VAL A 115 14.84 3.67 0.99
N LYS A 116 15.36 3.88 2.19
CA LYS A 116 16.43 4.84 2.46
C LYS A 116 17.72 4.53 1.66
N LYS A 117 18.01 3.26 1.44
CA LYS A 117 19.22 2.80 0.71
C LYS A 117 19.01 2.73 -0.80
N LEU A 118 17.84 2.27 -1.24
CA LEU A 118 17.57 1.87 -2.64
C LEU A 118 16.66 2.86 -3.39
N GLY A 119 15.95 3.73 -2.67
CA GLY A 119 15.07 4.76 -3.23
C GLY A 119 13.66 4.29 -3.55
N ALA A 120 13.46 3.03 -3.96
CA ALA A 120 12.14 2.49 -4.26
C ALA A 120 12.08 0.99 -3.95
N VAL A 121 11.08 0.58 -3.17
CA VAL A 121 10.89 -0.82 -2.77
C VAL A 121 9.41 -1.19 -2.70
N VAL A 122 9.12 -2.48 -2.89
CA VAL A 122 7.78 -3.07 -2.81
C VAL A 122 7.82 -4.30 -1.92
N VAL A 123 6.92 -4.37 -0.97
CA VAL A 123 6.71 -5.59 -0.20
C VAL A 123 6.05 -6.65 -1.07
N GLY A 124 6.57 -7.87 -1.05
CA GLY A 124 6.03 -8.98 -1.82
C GLY A 124 6.24 -10.33 -1.15
N ALA A 125 5.32 -11.26 -1.40
CA ALA A 125 5.45 -12.65 -0.99
C ALA A 125 5.82 -13.52 -2.18
N ASN A 126 6.76 -14.44 -2.00
CA ASN A 126 7.20 -15.36 -3.05
C ASN A 126 6.03 -16.26 -3.52
N ALA A 127 5.96 -16.57 -4.81
CA ALA A 127 4.95 -17.49 -5.32
C ALA A 127 5.18 -18.91 -4.75
N VAL A 128 4.12 -19.51 -4.21
CA VAL A 128 4.15 -20.89 -3.69
C VAL A 128 3.89 -21.90 -4.81
N ASP A 129 2.92 -21.60 -5.67
CA ASP A 129 2.54 -22.47 -6.77
C ASP A 129 3.38 -22.21 -8.03
N THR A 130 3.38 -23.18 -8.95
CA THR A 130 3.95 -22.99 -10.27
C THR A 130 3.10 -22.04 -11.09
N ILE A 131 3.65 -20.90 -11.48
CA ILE A 131 2.96 -19.90 -12.30
C ILE A 131 3.08 -20.24 -13.78
N LYS A 132 1.96 -20.14 -14.50
CA LYS A 132 1.89 -20.28 -15.95
C LYS A 132 1.49 -18.94 -16.56
N ILE A 133 2.26 -18.49 -17.54
CA ILE A 133 1.88 -17.33 -18.35
C ILE A 133 1.20 -17.86 -19.60
N CYS A 134 -0.03 -17.39 -19.84
CA CYS A 134 -0.85 -17.82 -20.97
C CYS A 134 -1.16 -16.66 -21.90
N ASN A 135 -1.48 -16.98 -23.16
CA ASN A 135 -2.10 -16.03 -24.09
C ASN A 135 -3.62 -15.92 -23.86
N ASP A 136 -4.30 -15.08 -24.63
CA ASP A 136 -5.76 -14.85 -24.53
C ASP A 136 -6.59 -16.09 -24.86
N LYS A 137 -6.01 -17.13 -25.50
CA LYS A 137 -6.64 -18.41 -25.81
C LYS A 137 -6.45 -19.47 -24.72
N GLY A 138 -5.70 -19.14 -23.65
CA GLY A 138 -5.38 -20.08 -22.57
C GLY A 138 -4.20 -21.00 -22.86
N GLU A 139 -3.48 -20.83 -23.98
CA GLU A 139 -2.26 -21.59 -24.28
C GLU A 139 -1.11 -21.13 -23.39
N ILE A 140 -0.39 -22.08 -22.78
CA ILE A 140 0.78 -21.78 -21.94
C ILE A 140 1.93 -21.29 -22.82
N ILE A 141 2.37 -20.03 -22.61
CA ILE A 141 3.51 -19.45 -23.32
C ILE A 141 4.81 -19.72 -22.58
N SER A 142 4.79 -19.61 -21.24
CA SER A 142 5.99 -19.78 -20.42
C SER A 142 5.67 -20.19 -18.99
N THR A 143 6.69 -20.72 -18.32
CA THR A 143 6.67 -21.03 -16.89
C THR A 143 7.89 -20.36 -16.27
N PRO A 144 7.74 -19.19 -15.60
CA PRO A 144 8.84 -18.50 -14.98
C PRO A 144 9.40 -19.33 -13.80
N LYS A 145 10.65 -19.07 -13.46
CA LYS A 145 11.26 -19.65 -12.24
C LYS A 145 10.51 -19.10 -11.03
N ARG A 146 9.91 -19.97 -10.24
CA ARG A 146 9.07 -19.59 -9.10
C ARG A 146 9.79 -18.66 -8.11
N GLU A 147 11.09 -18.89 -7.90
CA GLU A 147 11.93 -18.12 -6.98
C GLU A 147 12.08 -16.64 -7.41
N THR A 148 11.74 -16.31 -8.65
CA THR A 148 11.77 -14.93 -9.18
C THR A 148 10.39 -14.30 -9.31
N VAL A 149 9.34 -14.98 -8.85
CA VAL A 149 7.95 -14.50 -8.96
C VAL A 149 7.43 -14.14 -7.58
N PHE A 150 6.98 -12.90 -7.44
CA PHE A 150 6.42 -12.37 -6.21
C PHE A 150 5.01 -11.86 -6.40
N HIS A 151 4.15 -12.13 -5.43
CA HIS A 151 2.86 -11.47 -5.29
C HIS A 151 3.09 -10.10 -4.67
N ALA A 152 2.95 -9.03 -5.46
CA ALA A 152 3.09 -7.68 -4.97
C ALA A 152 2.07 -7.38 -3.86
N GLN A 153 2.56 -6.86 -2.77
CA GLN A 153 1.78 -6.44 -1.62
C GLN A 153 2.03 -4.94 -1.35
N THR A 154 1.66 -4.50 -0.18
CA THR A 154 2.01 -3.19 0.37
C THR A 154 2.55 -3.35 1.80
N PRO A 155 3.39 -2.41 2.30
CA PRO A 155 3.67 -1.09 1.74
C PRO A 155 4.54 -1.13 0.49
N GLN A 156 4.32 -0.15 -0.38
CA GLN A 156 5.21 0.23 -1.45
C GLN A 156 5.85 1.56 -1.03
N ALA A 157 7.16 1.66 -1.05
CA ALA A 157 7.85 2.79 -0.48
C ALA A 157 8.81 3.43 -1.48
N PHE A 158 8.83 4.76 -1.50
CA PHE A 158 9.52 5.54 -2.52
C PHE A 158 10.13 6.81 -1.91
N LYS A 159 11.12 7.38 -2.60
CA LYS A 159 11.43 8.80 -2.41
C LYS A 159 10.21 9.62 -2.80
N TYR A 160 9.83 10.54 -1.92
CA TYR A 160 8.59 11.29 -2.08
C TYR A 160 8.48 12.03 -3.41
N LEU A 161 9.51 12.76 -3.82
CA LEU A 161 9.47 13.56 -5.05
C LEU A 161 9.36 12.67 -6.30
N GLU A 162 10.01 11.51 -6.31
CA GLU A 162 10.00 10.61 -7.47
C GLU A 162 8.60 10.02 -7.70
N ILE A 163 7.91 9.58 -6.65
CA ILE A 163 6.55 9.03 -6.79
C ILE A 163 5.50 10.12 -7.05
N LEU A 164 5.67 11.31 -6.48
CA LEU A 164 4.79 12.45 -6.79
C LEU A 164 4.87 12.80 -8.28
N GLU A 165 6.08 12.94 -8.81
CA GLU A 165 6.31 13.21 -10.23
C GLU A 165 5.72 12.10 -11.13
N ALA A 166 5.82 10.83 -10.72
CA ALA A 166 5.21 9.72 -11.45
C ALA A 166 3.69 9.85 -11.54
N HIS A 167 3.03 10.18 -10.43
CA HIS A 167 1.59 10.43 -10.41
C HIS A 167 1.18 11.61 -11.28
N GLU A 168 1.96 12.69 -11.30
CA GLU A 168 1.70 13.87 -12.13
C GLU A 168 1.86 13.56 -13.63
N LYS A 169 2.97 12.94 -14.02
CA LYS A 169 3.26 12.58 -15.42
C LYS A 169 2.29 11.55 -16.00
N LEU A 170 1.79 10.66 -15.15
CA LEU A 170 0.95 9.54 -15.59
C LEU A 170 -0.53 9.75 -15.26
N LYS A 171 -0.93 10.98 -14.97
CA LYS A 171 -2.33 11.34 -14.72
C LYS A 171 -3.21 10.92 -15.90
N GLY A 172 -4.32 10.23 -15.60
CA GLY A 172 -5.25 9.71 -16.60
C GLY A 172 -4.87 8.36 -17.23
N LYS A 173 -3.70 7.80 -16.91
CA LYS A 173 -3.36 6.41 -17.22
C LYS A 173 -3.74 5.51 -16.06
N ASN A 174 -4.10 4.25 -16.35
CA ASN A 174 -4.47 3.27 -15.34
C ASN A 174 -3.29 2.34 -15.05
N PHE A 175 -2.93 2.23 -13.80
CA PHE A 175 -1.92 1.31 -13.30
C PHE A 175 -2.49 0.43 -12.18
N THR A 176 -1.95 -0.76 -12.04
CA THR A 176 -2.42 -1.73 -11.03
C THR A 176 -1.97 -1.35 -9.62
N ASP A 177 -0.78 -0.74 -9.51
CA ASP A 177 -0.17 -0.29 -8.26
C ASP A 177 0.82 0.87 -8.51
N ASP A 178 1.40 1.41 -7.43
CA ASP A 178 2.31 2.56 -7.52
C ASP A 178 3.68 2.15 -8.08
N SER A 179 4.13 0.93 -7.82
CA SER A 179 5.40 0.44 -8.36
C SER A 179 5.37 0.33 -9.88
N SER A 180 4.28 -0.12 -10.47
CA SER A 180 4.15 -0.24 -11.93
C SER A 180 4.21 1.12 -12.64
N MET A 181 3.79 2.20 -11.98
CA MET A 181 3.99 3.57 -12.48
C MET A 181 5.47 3.94 -12.53
N MET A 182 6.19 3.64 -11.47
CA MET A 182 7.63 3.90 -11.37
C MET A 182 8.43 3.06 -12.39
N GLU A 183 8.08 1.78 -12.54
CA GLU A 183 8.66 0.89 -13.55
C GLU A 183 8.44 1.43 -14.97
N TYR A 184 7.23 1.90 -15.27
CA TYR A 184 6.89 2.51 -16.56
C TYR A 184 7.77 3.73 -16.89
N LEU A 185 8.20 4.48 -15.88
CA LEU A 185 9.13 5.61 -16.01
C LEU A 185 10.62 5.20 -15.96
N GLY A 186 10.92 3.90 -15.88
CA GLY A 186 12.28 3.37 -15.92
C GLY A 186 13.01 3.35 -14.57
N HIS A 187 12.31 3.56 -13.46
CA HIS A 187 12.90 3.43 -12.13
C HIS A 187 13.18 1.98 -11.77
N LYS A 188 14.24 1.73 -11.02
CA LYS A 188 14.54 0.41 -10.46
C LYS A 188 13.80 0.24 -9.14
N ILE A 189 13.01 -0.83 -9.03
CA ILE A 189 12.24 -1.17 -7.84
C ILE A 189 12.77 -2.49 -7.27
N TYR A 190 12.88 -2.59 -5.96
CA TYR A 190 13.41 -3.77 -5.27
C TYR A 190 12.37 -4.40 -4.37
N ILE A 191 12.41 -5.73 -4.23
CA ILE A 191 11.49 -6.47 -3.35
C ILE A 191 11.98 -6.43 -1.90
N VAL A 192 11.04 -6.18 -1.00
CA VAL A 192 11.12 -6.54 0.43
C VAL A 192 10.29 -7.79 0.61
N GLU A 193 10.95 -8.91 0.90
CA GLU A 193 10.24 -10.18 1.06
C GLU A 193 9.40 -10.18 2.34
N ALA A 194 8.16 -10.61 2.23
CA ALA A 194 7.24 -10.75 3.36
C ALA A 194 6.46 -12.07 3.27
N SER A 195 5.85 -12.44 4.38
CA SER A 195 5.02 -13.65 4.43
C SER A 195 3.67 -13.44 3.75
N HIS A 196 3.02 -14.56 3.39
CA HIS A 196 1.65 -14.58 2.88
C HIS A 196 0.61 -14.10 3.91
N GLU A 197 0.98 -14.01 5.20
CA GLU A 197 0.10 -13.50 6.25
C GLU A 197 -0.28 -12.03 6.05
N ASN A 198 0.54 -11.22 5.37
CA ASN A 198 0.20 -9.84 4.99
C ASN A 198 -0.85 -9.82 3.86
N LYS A 199 -1.87 -10.66 3.98
CA LYS A 199 -2.96 -10.76 3.01
C LYS A 199 -3.84 -9.52 3.04
N LYS A 200 -4.40 -9.18 1.86
CA LYS A 200 -5.41 -8.12 1.72
C LYS A 200 -6.78 -8.72 1.99
N ILE A 201 -7.49 -8.22 2.98
CA ILE A 201 -8.89 -8.58 3.21
C ILE A 201 -9.70 -8.10 2.01
N THR A 202 -10.26 -9.05 1.26
CA THR A 202 -11.01 -8.81 0.03
C THR A 202 -12.41 -9.38 0.10
N PHE A 203 -12.57 -10.53 0.74
CA PHE A 203 -13.81 -11.25 0.97
C PHE A 203 -14.08 -11.43 2.47
N ARG A 204 -15.31 -11.79 2.85
CA ARG A 204 -15.66 -12.02 4.26
C ARG A 204 -14.90 -13.19 4.87
N GLU A 205 -14.59 -14.20 4.06
CA GLU A 205 -13.81 -15.37 4.49
C GLU A 205 -12.38 -15.01 4.93
N ASP A 206 -11.84 -13.88 4.49
CA ASP A 206 -10.50 -13.41 4.88
C ASP A 206 -10.41 -12.95 6.34
N LEU A 207 -11.56 -12.81 7.00
CA LEU A 207 -11.64 -12.43 8.42
C LEU A 207 -11.48 -13.61 9.40
N ASN A 208 -11.53 -14.85 8.90
CA ASN A 208 -11.45 -16.08 9.69
C ASN A 208 -10.01 -16.60 9.79
#